data_36502f470156bd927cac12d761fe8bc2
#
_entry.id   36502f470156bd927cac12d761fe8bc2
#
_cell.length_a   1.000
_cell.length_b   1.000
_cell.length_c   1.000
_cell.angle_alpha   90.00
_cell.angle_beta   90.00
_cell.angle_gamma   90.00
#
_symmetry.space_group_name_H-M   'P 1'
#
loop_
_entity.id
_entity.type
_entity.pdbx_description
1 polymer ?
#
loop_
_entity_poly.entity_id
_entity_poly.type
_entity_poly.pdbx_seq_one_letter_code
_entity_poly.pdbx_strand_id
1 'polypeptide(L)'
;MTSYPINPVPKPRMTQRDKWAKRPPVLRYFAFCDEVRAHGIKLENGGEHIVFKVPMPKSWSKKKQAEMEGKPHQQRPDIDNYLKALLDAVFKDDSEVWDIRATKIWSKTGSIKINY
;
A
#
# COMPACT_ATOMS: atom_id res chain seq x y z
N MET A 1 -15.69 0.30 -8.26
CA MET A 1 -14.30 0.03 -7.88
C MET A 1 -13.41 1.10 -8.48
N THR A 2 -12.59 1.72 -7.68
CA THR A 2 -11.68 2.77 -8.12
C THR A 2 -10.24 2.27 -8.02
N SER A 3 -9.44 2.47 -9.07
CA SER A 3 -8.03 2.09 -9.11
C SER A 3 -7.17 3.35 -9.15
N TYR A 4 -6.15 3.39 -8.31
CA TYR A 4 -5.21 4.50 -8.22
C TYR A 4 -3.82 4.01 -8.62
N PRO A 5 -3.13 4.70 -9.56
CA PRO A 5 -1.81 4.27 -10.04
C PRO A 5 -0.70 4.64 -9.05
N ILE A 6 -0.81 4.11 -7.84
CA ILE A 6 0.13 4.37 -6.76
C ILE A 6 0.74 3.04 -6.35
N ASN A 7 2.07 2.95 -6.34
CA ASN A 7 2.75 1.76 -5.85
C ASN A 7 2.51 1.62 -4.34
N PRO A 8 2.03 0.46 -3.86
CA PRO A 8 1.92 0.24 -2.43
C PRO A 8 3.29 0.35 -1.75
N VAL A 9 3.32 1.06 -0.64
CA VAL A 9 4.52 1.24 0.18
C VAL A 9 4.16 0.84 1.61
N PRO A 10 4.95 -0.04 2.25
CA PRO A 10 4.68 -0.41 3.64
C PRO A 10 5.10 0.70 4.58
N LYS A 11 4.40 0.82 5.71
CA LYS A 11 4.83 1.72 6.77
C LYS A 11 6.08 1.16 7.43
N PRO A 12 7.21 1.89 7.43
CA PRO A 12 8.41 1.43 8.11
C PRO A 12 8.24 1.56 9.62
N ARG A 13 9.08 0.82 10.36
CA ARG A 13 9.17 1.02 11.80
C ARG A 13 9.83 2.36 12.06
N MET A 14 9.07 3.30 12.58
CA MET A 14 9.54 4.65 12.87
C MET A 14 10.23 4.68 14.23
N THR A 15 11.36 5.39 14.31
CA THR A 15 12.08 5.65 15.57
C THR A 15 12.24 7.15 15.73
N GLN A 16 12.63 7.61 16.92
CA GLN A 16 12.91 9.04 17.13
C GLN A 16 14.02 9.53 16.21
N ARG A 17 14.99 8.67 15.91
CA ARG A 17 16.09 8.97 15.02
C ARG A 17 15.61 9.31 13.61
N ASP A 18 14.49 8.73 13.17
CA ASP A 18 13.95 8.94 11.83
C ASP A 18 13.41 10.36 11.62
N LYS A 19 13.09 11.06 12.68
CA LYS A 19 12.71 12.48 12.60
C LYS A 19 13.85 13.34 12.07
N TRP A 20 15.07 12.93 12.32
CA TRP A 20 16.27 13.71 11.99
C TRP A 20 17.04 13.15 10.79
N ALA A 21 17.19 11.83 10.72
CA ALA A 21 18.04 11.17 9.71
C ALA A 21 17.29 10.78 8.42
N LYS A 22 15.97 10.63 8.46
CA LYS A 22 15.10 10.31 7.31
C LYS A 22 15.69 9.22 6.41
N ARG A 23 15.75 8.00 6.91
CA ARG A 23 16.23 6.84 6.14
C ARG A 23 15.41 6.65 4.84
N PRO A 24 16.00 6.05 3.78
CA PRO A 24 15.27 5.83 2.53
C PRO A 24 13.88 5.20 2.66
N PRO A 25 13.64 4.17 3.48
CA PRO A 25 12.29 3.64 3.67
C PRO A 25 11.31 4.68 4.23
N VAL A 26 11.77 5.55 5.12
CA VAL A 26 10.94 6.61 5.69
C VAL A 26 10.61 7.66 4.64
N LEU A 27 11.57 8.03 3.79
CA LEU A 27 11.34 8.97 2.69
C LEU A 27 10.33 8.41 1.69
N ARG A 28 10.44 7.13 1.35
CA ARG A 28 9.46 6.47 0.46
C ARG A 28 8.06 6.48 1.07
N TYR A 29 7.96 6.25 2.37
CA TYR A 29 6.68 6.29 3.06
C TYR A 29 6.06 7.69 3.01
N PHE A 30 6.83 8.74 3.27
CA PHE A 30 6.33 10.11 3.19
C PHE A 30 5.90 10.48 1.78
N ALA A 31 6.67 10.07 0.77
CA ALA A 31 6.30 10.28 -0.64
C ALA A 31 5.01 9.57 -0.98
N PHE A 32 4.82 8.35 -0.48
CA PHE A 32 3.59 7.60 -0.65
C PHE A 32 2.39 8.34 -0.04
N CYS A 33 2.53 8.85 1.18
CA CYS A 33 1.47 9.62 1.82
C CYS A 33 1.10 10.86 0.99
N ASP A 34 2.09 11.54 0.45
CA ASP A 34 1.85 12.70 -0.40
C ASP A 34 1.11 12.32 -1.69
N GLU A 35 1.47 11.20 -2.31
CA GLU A 35 0.76 10.70 -3.49
C GLU A 35 -0.69 10.35 -3.19
N VAL A 36 -0.93 9.67 -2.08
CA VAL A 36 -2.30 9.29 -1.65
C VAL A 36 -3.16 10.55 -1.48
N ARG A 37 -2.62 11.55 -0.83
CA ARG A 37 -3.33 12.82 -0.61
C ARG A 37 -3.53 13.59 -1.91
N ALA A 38 -2.53 13.59 -2.80
CA ALA A 38 -2.62 14.25 -4.10
C ALA A 38 -3.69 13.62 -4.99
N HIS A 39 -3.88 12.30 -4.91
CA HIS A 39 -4.95 11.61 -5.64
C HIS A 39 -6.32 11.77 -5.00
N GLY A 40 -6.40 12.37 -3.83
CA GLY A 40 -7.68 12.60 -3.15
C GLY A 40 -8.39 11.34 -2.72
N ILE A 41 -7.64 10.30 -2.36
CA ILE A 41 -8.24 9.04 -1.90
C ILE A 41 -9.03 9.28 -0.62
N LYS A 42 -10.29 8.88 -0.63
CA LYS A 42 -11.18 8.96 0.53
C LYS A 42 -11.66 7.57 0.89
N LEU A 43 -11.64 7.27 2.17
CA LEU A 43 -12.18 6.04 2.72
C LEU A 43 -13.29 6.39 3.69
N GLU A 44 -14.36 5.60 3.64
CA GLU A 44 -15.38 5.62 4.70
C GLU A 44 -14.78 4.92 5.92
N ASN A 45 -15.47 4.93 7.04
CA ASN A 45 -14.94 4.32 8.27
C ASN A 45 -15.15 2.81 8.33
N GLY A 46 -15.78 2.22 7.33
CA GLY A 46 -16.01 0.78 7.29
C GLY A 46 -16.60 0.32 5.98
N GLY A 47 -16.41 -0.97 5.68
CA GLY A 47 -16.99 -1.66 4.54
C GLY A 47 -16.15 -1.67 3.26
N GLU A 48 -15.01 -1.00 3.21
CA GLU A 48 -14.19 -1.02 2.01
C GLU A 48 -13.35 -2.30 1.90
N HIS A 49 -13.12 -2.71 0.65
CA HIS A 49 -12.15 -3.74 0.33
C HIS A 49 -11.01 -3.10 -0.45
N ILE A 50 -9.81 -3.14 0.12
CA ILE A 50 -8.61 -2.55 -0.47
C ILE A 50 -7.74 -3.66 -1.04
N VAL A 51 -7.37 -3.54 -2.32
CA VAL A 51 -6.48 -4.49 -2.97
C VAL A 51 -5.17 -3.77 -3.29
N PHE A 52 -4.11 -4.22 -2.64
CA PHE A 52 -2.76 -3.75 -2.92
C PHE A 52 -2.17 -4.59 -4.04
N LYS A 53 -1.96 -4.00 -5.21
CA LYS A 53 -1.27 -4.66 -6.32
C LYS A 53 0.21 -4.31 -6.24
N VAL A 54 1.00 -5.29 -5.83
CA VAL A 54 2.41 -5.11 -5.56
C VAL A 54 3.21 -5.43 -6.83
N PRO A 55 4.05 -4.50 -7.32
CA PRO A 55 4.81 -4.77 -8.53
C PRO A 55 5.80 -5.91 -8.33
N MET A 56 5.88 -6.77 -9.33
CA MET A 56 6.80 -7.91 -9.33
C MET A 56 8.25 -7.45 -9.45
N PRO A 57 9.21 -8.20 -8.89
CA PRO A 57 10.62 -7.90 -9.09
C PRO A 57 10.98 -7.90 -10.57
N LYS A 58 11.76 -6.92 -10.99
CA LYS A 58 12.21 -6.80 -12.38
C LYS A 58 13.11 -7.97 -12.81
N SER A 59 13.72 -8.63 -11.84
CA SER A 59 14.59 -9.79 -12.08
C SER A 59 13.84 -11.05 -12.48
N TRP A 60 12.52 -11.11 -12.27
CA TRP A 60 11.73 -12.26 -12.65
C TRP A 60 11.61 -12.35 -14.17
N SER A 61 11.70 -13.58 -14.72
CA SER A 61 11.50 -13.81 -16.14
C SER A 61 10.07 -13.44 -16.56
N LYS A 62 9.90 -13.18 -17.86
CA LYS A 62 8.56 -12.89 -18.40
C LYS A 62 7.60 -14.03 -18.15
N LYS A 63 8.08 -15.27 -18.22
CA LYS A 63 7.26 -16.46 -17.93
C LYS A 63 6.78 -16.45 -16.48
N LYS A 64 7.70 -16.20 -15.54
CA LYS A 64 7.34 -16.14 -14.12
C LYS A 64 6.38 -15.00 -13.84
N GLN A 65 6.60 -13.83 -14.42
CA GLN A 65 5.70 -12.70 -14.28
C GLN A 65 4.29 -13.02 -14.76
N ALA A 66 4.16 -13.68 -15.90
CA ALA A 66 2.87 -14.09 -16.45
C ALA A 66 2.16 -15.08 -15.53
N GLU A 67 2.90 -16.04 -14.95
CA GLU A 67 2.36 -17.05 -14.04
C GLU A 67 1.89 -16.43 -12.72
N MET A 68 2.57 -15.41 -12.25
CA MET A 68 2.30 -14.80 -10.92
C MET A 68 1.31 -13.65 -10.95
N GLU A 69 0.95 -13.13 -12.13
CA GLU A 69 0.01 -12.01 -12.24
C GLU A 69 -1.32 -12.35 -11.54
N GLY A 70 -1.71 -11.50 -10.60
CA GLY A 70 -2.96 -11.68 -9.85
C GLY A 70 -2.90 -12.73 -8.74
N LYS A 71 -1.78 -13.40 -8.56
CA LYS A 71 -1.64 -14.42 -7.52
C LYS A 71 -1.35 -13.79 -6.16
N PRO A 72 -1.70 -14.49 -5.05
CA PRO A 72 -1.43 -13.98 -3.72
C PRO A 72 0.03 -13.61 -3.51
N HIS A 73 0.25 -12.45 -2.94
CA HIS A 73 1.58 -12.00 -2.51
C HIS A 73 1.80 -12.50 -1.08
N GLN A 74 2.56 -13.57 -0.93
CA GLN A 74 2.71 -14.28 0.34
C GLN A 74 4.11 -14.15 0.92
N GLN A 75 4.68 -12.96 0.81
CA GLN A 75 5.99 -12.65 1.37
C GLN A 75 5.98 -11.24 1.97
N ARG A 76 7.08 -10.83 2.56
CA ARG A 76 7.21 -9.47 3.09
C ARG A 76 7.10 -8.44 1.96
N PRO A 77 6.61 -7.22 2.24
CA PRO A 77 6.11 -6.74 3.54
C PRO A 77 4.73 -7.31 3.90
N ASP A 78 4.45 -7.32 5.22
CA ASP A 78 3.17 -7.82 5.73
C ASP A 78 2.01 -6.93 5.31
N ILE A 79 0.84 -7.54 5.17
CA ILE A 79 -0.37 -6.83 4.71
C ILE A 79 -0.78 -5.69 5.65
N ASP A 80 -0.59 -5.86 6.95
CA ASP A 80 -0.92 -4.82 7.93
C ASP A 80 -0.04 -3.58 7.77
N ASN A 81 1.21 -3.74 7.34
CA ASN A 81 2.10 -2.60 7.10
C ASN A 81 1.67 -1.80 5.87
N TYR A 82 1.17 -2.44 4.83
CA TYR A 82 0.59 -1.74 3.68
C TYR A 82 -0.69 -1.01 4.07
N LEU A 83 -1.55 -1.69 4.82
CA LEU A 83 -2.82 -1.11 5.25
C LEU A 83 -2.57 0.08 6.17
N LYS A 84 -1.65 -0.04 7.11
CA LYS A 84 -1.33 1.03 8.05
C LYS A 84 -0.80 2.27 7.32
N ALA A 85 0.05 2.08 6.33
CA ALA A 85 0.55 3.20 5.52
C ALA A 85 -0.59 3.96 4.83
N LEU A 86 -1.53 3.23 4.23
CA LEU A 86 -2.68 3.83 3.55
C LEU A 86 -3.58 4.57 4.54
N LEU A 87 -3.93 3.94 5.67
CA LEU A 87 -4.79 4.55 6.67
C LEU A 87 -4.16 5.81 7.27
N ASP A 88 -2.87 5.79 7.55
CA ASP A 88 -2.16 6.96 8.06
C ASP A 88 -2.13 8.11 7.04
N ALA A 89 -2.11 7.79 5.75
CA ALA A 89 -2.13 8.79 4.69
C ALA A 89 -3.51 9.43 4.52
N VAL A 90 -4.58 8.65 4.71
CA VAL A 90 -5.96 9.09 4.48
C VAL A 90 -6.55 9.74 5.74
N PHE A 91 -6.30 9.16 6.91
CA PHE A 91 -6.90 9.60 8.16
C PHE A 91 -5.88 10.27 9.06
N LYS A 92 -6.29 11.34 9.72
CA LYS A 92 -5.52 11.93 10.80
C LYS A 92 -5.53 11.02 12.03
N ASP A 93 -6.66 10.37 12.28
CA ASP A 93 -6.87 9.38 13.33
C ASP A 93 -7.70 8.24 12.77
N ASP A 94 -7.11 7.07 12.67
CA ASP A 94 -7.74 5.88 12.07
C ASP A 94 -8.50 5.02 13.10
N SER A 95 -8.62 5.48 14.33
CA SER A 95 -9.32 4.74 15.39
C SER A 95 -10.80 4.52 15.10
N GLU A 96 -11.39 5.33 14.23
CA GLU A 96 -12.80 5.21 13.86
C GLU A 96 -13.06 4.12 12.80
N VAL A 97 -12.01 3.59 12.16
CA VAL A 97 -12.15 2.51 11.18
C VAL A 97 -12.49 1.22 11.94
N TRP A 98 -13.64 0.64 11.62
CA TRP A 98 -14.13 -0.52 12.35
C TRP A 98 -14.31 -1.77 11.48
N ASP A 99 -14.31 -1.62 10.16
CA ASP A 99 -14.50 -2.73 9.24
C ASP A 99 -13.74 -2.45 7.95
N ILE A 100 -12.71 -3.26 7.68
CA ILE A 100 -11.92 -3.12 6.47
C ILE A 100 -11.37 -4.47 6.06
N ARG A 101 -11.42 -4.74 4.76
CA ARG A 101 -10.81 -5.93 4.18
C ARG A 101 -9.61 -5.51 3.34
N ALA A 102 -8.51 -6.23 3.47
CA ALA A 102 -7.30 -5.96 2.71
C ALA A 102 -6.80 -7.24 2.03
N THR A 103 -6.33 -7.08 0.81
CA THR A 103 -5.76 -8.16 0.00
C THR A 103 -4.49 -7.65 -0.65
N LYS A 104 -3.45 -8.46 -0.74
CA LYS A 104 -2.26 -8.12 -1.52
C LYS A 104 -1.98 -9.20 -2.55
N ILE A 105 -1.77 -8.78 -3.78
CA ILE A 105 -1.51 -9.66 -4.92
C ILE A 105 -0.35 -9.12 -5.74
N TRP A 106 0.24 -10.00 -6.53
CA TRP A 106 1.27 -9.61 -7.49
C TRP A 106 0.66 -8.94 -8.71
N SER A 107 1.35 -7.97 -9.27
CA SER A 107 0.96 -7.33 -10.51
C SER A 107 2.20 -6.83 -11.26
N LYS A 108 2.10 -6.67 -12.57
CA LYS A 108 3.16 -6.05 -13.37
C LYS A 108 3.35 -4.59 -13.00
N THR A 109 2.26 -3.90 -12.72
CA THR A 109 2.26 -2.49 -12.38
C THR A 109 1.65 -2.32 -10.99
N GLY A 110 2.29 -1.51 -10.14
CA GLY A 110 1.75 -1.22 -8.82
C GLY A 110 0.49 -0.37 -8.91
N SER A 111 -0.50 -0.71 -8.09
CA SER A 111 -1.71 0.08 -7.94
C SER A 111 -2.42 -0.26 -6.64
N ILE A 112 -3.36 0.59 -6.26
CA ILE A 112 -4.25 0.37 -5.12
C ILE A 112 -5.67 0.46 -5.64
N LYS A 113 -6.44 -0.61 -5.46
CA LYS A 113 -7.86 -0.64 -5.81
C LYS A 113 -8.71 -0.58 -4.57
N ILE A 114 -9.74 0.24 -4.61
CA ILE A 114 -10.66 0.40 -3.48
C ILE A 114 -12.07 0.09 -3.98
N ASN A 115 -12.69 -0.89 -3.36
CA ASN A 115 -14.07 -1.28 -3.61
C ASN A 115 -14.91 -0.81 -2.42
N TYR A 116 -15.74 0.15 -2.68
CA TYR A 116 -16.57 0.79 -1.65
C TYR A 116 -17.83 0.00 -1.34
#